data_5df88dcfef527e038273d0159b2c7dd3
#
_entry.id   5df88dcfef527e038273d0159b2c7dd3
#
_cell.length_a   1.000
_cell.length_b   1.000
_cell.length_c   1.000
_cell.angle_alpha   90.00
_cell.angle_beta   90.00
_cell.angle_gamma   90.00
#
_symmetry.space_group_name_H-M   'P 1'
#
loop_
_entity.id
_entity.type
_entity.pdbx_description
1 polymer ?
#
loop_
_entity_poly.entity_id
_entity_poly.type
_entity_poly.pdbx_seq_one_letter_code
_entity_poly.pdbx_strand_id
1 'polypeptide(L)'
;MGVQHQHIPGTRMIEETISLKYSEGKGFVIPLGSINLVAVVAKNGLVGCGAFDVSALNNFSYPAVKVRPVSGPSIVTIADLLSGEIKEVNVAAQDLGITIGMTGKAALDLLS
;
A
#
# COMPACT_ATOMS: atom_id res chain seq x y z
N MET A 1 0.69 25.02 -15.86
CA MET A 1 0.20 24.91 -15.45
C MET A 1 -0.25 24.59 -14.69
N GLY A 2 -0.38 24.61 -14.44
CA GLY A 2 -0.66 24.44 -13.68
C GLY A 2 -1.56 24.24 -13.18
N VAL A 3 -1.88 23.93 -13.08
CA VAL A 3 -2.70 23.88 -12.49
C VAL A 3 -2.99 23.57 -11.40
N GLN A 4 -2.61 23.50 -10.97
CA GLN A 4 -2.72 23.23 -9.99
C GLN A 4 -3.09 23.72 -8.98
N HIS A 5 -3.13 24.30 -8.89
CA HIS A 5 -3.46 24.87 -7.80
C HIS A 5 -4.79 24.81 -7.49
N GLN A 6 -5.29 24.08 -7.94
CA GLN A 6 -6.58 23.73 -7.66
C GLN A 6 -6.75 22.95 -6.44
N HIS A 7 -5.87 23.01 -5.51
CA HIS A 7 -6.02 22.13 -4.41
C HIS A 7 -7.14 22.56 -3.47
N ILE A 8 -7.83 21.60 -2.91
CA ILE A 8 -8.91 21.80 -1.96
C ILE A 8 -8.38 21.44 -0.58
N PRO A 9 -8.59 22.27 0.44
CA PRO A 9 -8.10 21.96 1.78
C PRO A 9 -8.55 20.58 2.22
N GLY A 10 -7.63 19.79 2.77
CA GLY A 10 -7.91 18.45 3.26
C GLY A 10 -7.80 17.33 2.23
N THR A 11 -7.56 17.68 0.94
CA THR A 11 -7.44 16.67 -0.10
C THR A 11 -6.05 16.63 -0.69
N ARG A 12 -5.06 16.93 0.11
CA ARG A 12 -3.69 16.96 -0.32
C ARG A 12 -3.11 15.56 -0.39
N MET A 13 -2.36 15.27 -1.46
CA MET A 13 -1.59 14.04 -1.55
C MET A 13 -0.51 14.03 -0.48
N ILE A 14 -0.33 12.89 0.15
CA ILE A 14 0.71 12.70 1.17
C ILE A 14 1.73 11.71 0.64
N GLU A 15 3.01 12.03 0.84
CA GLU A 15 4.10 11.14 0.54
C GLU A 15 5.00 11.12 1.77
N GLU A 16 5.35 9.94 2.28
CA GLU A 16 6.19 9.87 3.46
C GLU A 16 7.13 8.66 3.38
N THR A 17 8.31 8.79 3.99
CA THR A 17 9.28 7.70 4.05
C THR A 17 8.96 6.81 5.24
N ILE A 18 8.94 5.50 5.01
CA ILE A 18 8.62 4.50 6.02
C ILE A 18 9.87 3.65 6.25
N SER A 19 10.32 3.56 7.50
CA SER A 19 11.45 2.68 7.84
C SER A 19 10.97 1.24 7.87
N LEU A 20 11.63 0.38 7.09
CA LEU A 20 11.34 -1.05 7.04
C LEU A 20 12.55 -1.82 7.55
N LYS A 21 12.44 -3.15 7.59
CA LYS A 21 13.45 -3.98 8.23
C LYS A 21 14.83 -3.86 7.56
N TYR A 22 14.87 -3.85 6.24
CA TYR A 22 16.14 -3.85 5.49
C TYR A 22 16.37 -2.60 4.66
N SER A 23 15.35 -1.78 4.45
CA SER A 23 15.46 -0.58 3.64
C SER A 23 14.30 0.34 3.99
N GLU A 24 14.17 1.44 3.26
CA GLU A 24 13.05 2.34 3.42
C GLU A 24 12.02 2.11 2.33
N GLY A 25 10.74 2.33 2.66
CA GLY A 25 9.68 2.36 1.69
C GLY A 25 9.13 3.76 1.53
N LYS A 26 8.31 3.95 0.52
CA LYS A 26 7.66 5.21 0.26
C LYS A 26 6.15 5.02 0.38
N GLY A 27 5.53 5.72 1.32
CA GLY A 27 4.10 5.66 1.53
C GLY A 27 3.39 6.79 0.81
N PHE A 28 2.25 6.50 0.21
CA PHE A 28 1.46 7.45 -0.54
C PHE A 28 0.01 7.40 -0.10
N VAL A 29 -0.60 8.58 0.07
CA VAL A 29 -2.05 8.72 0.22
C VAL A 29 -2.51 9.68 -0.85
N ILE A 30 -3.37 9.19 -1.74
CA ILE A 30 -3.91 10.00 -2.83
C ILE A 30 -5.41 10.14 -2.59
N PRO A 31 -5.88 11.35 -2.25
CA PRO A 31 -7.31 11.56 -2.05
C PRO A 31 -8.07 11.46 -3.37
N LEU A 32 -9.17 10.72 -3.36
CA LEU A 32 -10.02 10.55 -4.52
C LEU A 32 -11.41 11.16 -4.30
N GLY A 33 -11.50 12.13 -3.38
CA GLY A 33 -12.77 12.71 -2.99
C GLY A 33 -13.25 12.06 -1.70
N SER A 34 -14.18 11.13 -1.78
CA SER A 34 -14.76 10.50 -0.59
C SER A 34 -13.91 9.35 -0.04
N ILE A 35 -12.92 8.88 -0.81
CA ILE A 35 -12.03 7.80 -0.38
C ILE A 35 -10.59 8.17 -0.69
N ASN A 36 -9.66 7.42 -0.10
CA ASN A 36 -8.23 7.59 -0.35
C ASN A 36 -7.65 6.35 -1.00
N LEU A 37 -6.72 6.56 -1.92
CA LEU A 37 -5.89 5.48 -2.45
C LEU A 37 -4.61 5.47 -1.61
N VAL A 38 -4.33 4.35 -0.94
CA VAL A 38 -3.20 4.25 0.00
C VAL A 38 -2.29 3.10 -0.42
N ALA A 39 -0.99 3.34 -0.45
CA ALA A 39 -0.02 2.30 -0.79
C ALA A 39 1.32 2.63 -0.17
N VAL A 40 2.13 1.58 0.07
CA VAL A 40 3.55 1.74 0.42
C VAL A 40 4.34 0.91 -0.58
N VAL A 41 5.28 1.56 -1.26
CA VAL A 41 6.16 0.93 -2.23
C VAL A 41 7.49 0.67 -1.54
N ALA A 42 7.90 -0.58 -1.52
CA ALA A 42 9.18 -0.99 -0.97
C ALA A 42 10.14 -1.35 -2.10
N LYS A 43 11.35 -1.77 -1.75
CA LYS A 43 12.38 -2.08 -2.75
C LYS A 43 11.93 -3.18 -3.72
N ASN A 44 11.23 -4.19 -3.22
CA ASN A 44 10.91 -5.38 -4.00
C ASN A 44 9.43 -5.57 -4.28
N GLY A 45 8.60 -4.59 -3.99
CA GLY A 45 7.16 -4.71 -4.26
C GLY A 45 6.37 -3.69 -3.47
N LEU A 46 5.03 -3.85 -3.47
CA LEU A 46 4.17 -2.91 -2.78
C LEU A 46 3.08 -3.61 -1.96
N VAL A 47 2.60 -2.87 -0.96
CA VAL A 47 1.39 -3.22 -0.23
C VAL A 47 0.39 -2.10 -0.50
N GLY A 48 -0.79 -2.43 -0.98
CA GLY A 48 -1.82 -1.46 -1.32
C GLY A 48 -3.13 -1.73 -0.61
N CYS A 49 -4.00 -0.73 -0.63
CA CYS A 49 -5.36 -0.89 -0.15
C CYS A 49 -6.16 -1.73 -1.16
N GLY A 50 -7.43 -1.98 -0.87
CA GLY A 50 -8.26 -2.85 -1.69
C GLY A 50 -8.46 -2.42 -3.14
N ALA A 51 -8.05 -1.20 -3.49
CA ALA A 51 -8.21 -0.67 -4.84
C ALA A 51 -7.16 -1.20 -5.83
N PHE A 52 -6.10 -1.86 -5.35
CA PHE A 52 -5.02 -2.33 -6.21
C PHE A 52 -5.33 -3.69 -6.82
N ASP A 53 -4.96 -3.86 -8.08
CA ASP A 53 -5.12 -5.13 -8.78
C ASP A 53 -3.78 -5.87 -8.75
N VAL A 54 -3.59 -6.68 -7.71
CA VAL A 54 -2.33 -7.40 -7.53
C VAL A 54 -2.15 -8.52 -8.54
N SER A 55 -3.26 -9.05 -9.07
CA SER A 55 -3.20 -10.07 -10.12
C SER A 55 -2.63 -9.49 -11.40
N ALA A 56 -3.04 -8.27 -11.76
CA ALA A 56 -2.51 -7.59 -12.94
C ALA A 56 -1.01 -7.34 -12.79
N LEU A 57 -0.57 -6.96 -11.59
CA LEU A 57 0.85 -6.71 -11.34
C LEU A 57 1.68 -7.99 -11.44
N ASN A 58 1.07 -9.16 -11.21
CA ASN A 58 1.78 -10.42 -11.37
C ASN A 58 2.19 -10.69 -12.82
N ASN A 59 1.54 -10.06 -13.78
CA ASN A 59 1.95 -10.19 -15.19
C ASN A 59 3.33 -9.60 -15.44
N PHE A 60 3.81 -8.75 -14.54
CA PHE A 60 5.14 -8.15 -14.62
C PHE A 60 6.10 -8.79 -13.61
N SER A 61 5.69 -9.90 -12.99
CA SER A 61 6.44 -10.54 -11.91
C SER A 61 6.74 -9.57 -10.75
N TYR A 62 5.84 -8.62 -10.54
CA TYR A 62 6.00 -7.60 -9.52
C TYR A 62 5.27 -8.03 -8.24
N PRO A 63 6.00 -8.24 -7.12
CA PRO A 63 5.37 -8.65 -5.87
C PRO A 63 4.42 -7.57 -5.36
N ALA A 64 3.17 -7.95 -5.18
CA ALA A 64 2.14 -7.02 -4.71
C ALA A 64 1.12 -7.76 -3.87
N VAL A 65 0.68 -7.09 -2.82
CA VAL A 65 -0.36 -7.61 -1.94
C VAL A 65 -1.30 -6.48 -1.59
N LYS A 66 -2.51 -6.82 -1.15
CA LYS A 66 -3.41 -5.80 -0.66
C LYS A 66 -3.98 -6.19 0.68
N VAL A 67 -4.28 -5.16 1.48
CA VAL A 67 -4.76 -5.31 2.84
C VAL A 67 -6.22 -4.91 2.94
N ARG A 68 -6.85 -5.41 4.00
CA ARG A 68 -8.15 -4.93 4.44
C ARG A 68 -7.99 -4.29 5.81
N PRO A 69 -8.89 -3.38 6.19
CA PRO A 69 -8.79 -2.76 7.51
C PRO A 69 -9.11 -3.78 8.62
N VAL A 70 -8.40 -3.65 9.75
CA VAL A 70 -8.72 -4.45 10.93
C VAL A 70 -9.75 -3.72 11.80
N SER A 71 -9.93 -2.43 11.58
CA SER A 71 -10.98 -1.65 12.24
C SER A 71 -11.43 -0.56 11.27
N GLY A 72 -12.71 -0.22 11.36
CA GLY A 72 -13.28 0.76 10.45
C GLY A 72 -13.59 0.17 9.07
N PRO A 73 -14.23 0.96 8.20
CA PRO A 73 -14.73 0.47 6.92
C PRO A 73 -13.71 0.48 5.79
N SER A 74 -12.59 1.19 5.94
CA SER A 74 -11.63 1.31 4.84
C SER A 74 -10.26 1.69 5.34
N ILE A 75 -9.27 1.52 4.47
CA ILE A 75 -7.90 2.00 4.70
C ILE A 75 -7.88 3.47 4.29
N VAL A 76 -7.60 4.35 5.23
CA VAL A 76 -7.62 5.80 5.01
C VAL A 76 -6.23 6.40 5.12
N THR A 77 -5.38 5.82 5.99
CA THR A 77 -4.05 6.35 6.28
C THR A 77 -2.99 5.27 6.06
N ILE A 78 -1.73 5.69 6.04
CA ILE A 78 -0.61 4.76 5.97
C ILE A 78 -0.61 3.87 7.22
N ALA A 79 -0.91 4.44 8.40
CA ALA A 79 -0.98 3.64 9.63
C ALA A 79 -2.03 2.53 9.52
N ASP A 80 -3.20 2.82 8.92
CA ASP A 80 -4.22 1.82 8.69
C ASP A 80 -3.69 0.69 7.80
N LEU A 81 -2.91 1.04 6.78
CA LEU A 81 -2.35 0.05 5.87
C LEU A 81 -1.32 -0.82 6.57
N LEU A 82 -0.46 -0.23 7.39
CA LEU A 82 0.57 -0.98 8.11
C LEU A 82 -0.02 -1.97 9.10
N SER A 83 -1.13 -1.62 9.73
CA SER A 83 -1.81 -2.50 10.69
C SER A 83 -2.88 -3.35 10.05
N GLY A 84 -3.16 -3.14 8.77
CA GLY A 84 -4.17 -3.91 8.05
C GLY A 84 -3.75 -5.37 7.90
N GLU A 85 -4.72 -6.20 7.51
CA GLU A 85 -4.50 -7.63 7.34
C GLU A 85 -4.40 -7.95 5.85
N ILE A 86 -3.36 -8.68 5.45
CA ILE A 86 -3.19 -9.10 4.05
C ILE A 86 -4.35 -10.01 3.66
N LYS A 87 -5.05 -9.63 2.60
CA LYS A 87 -6.20 -10.41 2.13
C LYS A 87 -5.97 -11.00 0.74
N GLU A 88 -5.01 -10.49 -0.02
CA GLU A 88 -4.73 -11.01 -1.35
C GLU A 88 -3.23 -10.87 -1.63
N VAL A 89 -2.64 -11.93 -2.18
CA VAL A 89 -1.19 -12.03 -2.41
C VAL A 89 -1.00 -12.57 -3.82
N ASN A 90 -0.22 -11.90 -4.67
CA ASN A 90 0.08 -12.49 -5.98
C ASN A 90 1.24 -13.49 -5.87
N VAL A 91 1.50 -14.24 -6.94
CA VAL A 91 2.49 -15.32 -6.92
C VAL A 91 3.89 -14.78 -6.62
N ALA A 92 4.25 -13.65 -7.23
CA ALA A 92 5.57 -13.06 -7.00
C ALA A 92 5.78 -12.70 -5.52
N ALA A 93 4.72 -12.25 -4.84
CA ALA A 93 4.81 -11.94 -3.41
C ALA A 93 4.84 -13.22 -2.55
N GLN A 94 4.11 -14.26 -2.95
CA GLN A 94 4.15 -15.55 -2.26
C GLN A 94 5.57 -16.10 -2.26
N ASP A 95 6.29 -15.93 -3.36
CA ASP A 95 7.67 -16.40 -3.47
C ASP A 95 8.61 -15.72 -2.49
N LEU A 96 8.22 -14.58 -1.93
CA LEU A 96 8.99 -13.88 -0.91
C LEU A 96 8.53 -14.22 0.51
N GLY A 97 7.58 -15.13 0.64
CA GLY A 97 7.12 -15.61 1.94
C GLY A 97 5.92 -14.86 2.50
N ILE A 98 5.29 -14.00 1.71
CA ILE A 98 4.12 -13.27 2.20
C ILE A 98 2.88 -14.15 2.11
N THR A 99 2.11 -14.17 3.19
CA THR A 99 0.91 -14.99 3.28
C THR A 99 -0.28 -14.16 3.73
N ILE A 100 -1.48 -14.65 3.40
CA ILE A 100 -2.73 -14.04 3.83
C ILE A 100 -2.80 -14.09 5.36
N GLY A 101 -3.23 -12.99 5.95
CA GLY A 101 -3.35 -12.87 7.40
C GLY A 101 -2.21 -12.12 8.05
N MET A 102 -1.08 -11.93 7.36
CA MET A 102 0.00 -11.08 7.86
C MET A 102 -0.46 -9.64 7.98
N THR A 103 0.24 -8.85 8.81
CA THR A 103 0.03 -7.41 8.81
C THR A 103 0.69 -6.79 7.58
N GLY A 104 0.21 -5.61 7.20
CA GLY A 104 0.86 -4.85 6.12
C GLY A 104 2.33 -4.57 6.43
N LYS A 105 2.64 -4.24 7.69
CA LYS A 105 4.03 -3.99 8.10
C LYS A 105 4.91 -5.23 7.93
N ALA A 106 4.42 -6.41 8.34
CA ALA A 106 5.18 -7.65 8.20
C ALA A 106 5.45 -7.97 6.73
N ALA A 107 4.46 -7.76 5.86
CA ALA A 107 4.63 -7.96 4.43
C ALA A 107 5.66 -6.99 3.86
N LEU A 108 5.62 -5.73 4.28
CA LEU A 108 6.58 -4.72 3.81
C LEU A 108 8.00 -5.06 4.23
N ASP A 109 8.18 -5.62 5.42
CA ASP A 109 9.51 -6.04 5.86
C ASP A 109 10.06 -7.14 4.94
N LEU A 110 9.20 -8.03 4.45
CA LEU A 110 9.62 -9.05 3.49
C LEU A 110 9.91 -8.47 2.10
N LEU A 111 9.31 -7.33 1.78
CA LEU A 111 9.54 -6.63 0.51
C LEU A 111 10.72 -5.67 0.59
N SER A 112 11.20 -5.39 1.77
CA SER A 112 12.27 -4.43 1.95
C SER A 112 13.64 -5.02 1.60
#